data_7995d01f6ef0a20847ae82ef66b9d055
#
_entry.id   7995d01f6ef0a20847ae82ef66b9d055
#
_cell.length_a   1.000
_cell.length_b   1.000
_cell.length_c   1.000
_cell.angle_alpha   90.00
_cell.angle_beta   90.00
_cell.angle_gamma   90.00
#
_symmetry.space_group_name_H-M   'P 1'
#
loop_
_entity.id
_entity.type
_entity.pdbx_description
1 polymer ?
#
loop_
_entity_poly.entity_id
_entity_poly.type
_entity_poly.pdbx_seq_one_letter_code
_entity_poly.pdbx_strand_id
1 'polypeptide(L)'
;VLSSEDYFEILSEWEFAAALCLFDVKHFNFSVENITESLGIPNKRANEIYAKLFQYGLVKIVNQKIIRSDKNFETTDDVLSKALQVAHVNELNHAIEKLQSLDVLEKEFTSLTFAGNAKDLKKMKLWIRSKREEFEATFETSKADQIFQFAVQLFPLSQKVVK
;
A
#
# COMPACT_ATOMS: atom_id res chain seq x y z
N VAL A 1 11.96 19.91 -1.28
CA VAL A 1 10.61 19.70 -1.84
C VAL A 1 10.76 18.64 -2.91
N LEU A 2 9.94 17.58 -2.85
CA LEU A 2 9.90 16.52 -3.87
C LEU A 2 9.37 17.09 -5.18
N SER A 3 9.92 16.63 -6.30
CA SER A 3 9.37 16.93 -7.61
C SER A 3 8.05 16.18 -7.84
N SER A 4 7.26 16.58 -8.83
CA SER A 4 6.06 15.83 -9.21
C SER A 4 6.37 14.41 -9.69
N GLU A 5 7.56 14.21 -10.29
CA GLU A 5 8.04 12.91 -10.76
C GLU A 5 8.41 12.00 -9.58
N ASP A 6 9.13 12.53 -8.57
CA ASP A 6 9.45 11.79 -7.35
C ASP A 6 8.17 11.35 -6.63
N TYR A 7 7.18 12.27 -6.55
CA TYR A 7 5.90 11.98 -5.94
C TYR A 7 5.13 10.90 -6.70
N PHE A 8 5.16 10.96 -8.03
CA PHE A 8 4.56 9.93 -8.89
C PHE A 8 5.19 8.55 -8.64
N GLU A 9 6.51 8.49 -8.60
CA GLU A 9 7.26 7.25 -8.40
C GLU A 9 6.92 6.62 -7.03
N ILE A 10 7.00 7.40 -5.94
CA ILE A 10 6.70 6.93 -4.59
C ILE A 10 5.28 6.36 -4.50
N LEU A 11 4.31 7.02 -5.13
CA LEU A 11 2.91 6.58 -5.08
C LEU A 11 2.60 5.38 -5.97
N SER A 12 3.29 5.26 -7.11
CA SER A 12 2.98 4.23 -8.11
C SER A 12 3.63 2.88 -7.83
N GLU A 13 4.67 2.84 -6.99
CA GLU A 13 5.45 1.63 -6.71
C GLU A 13 5.24 1.16 -5.27
N TRP A 14 4.69 -0.04 -5.11
CA TRP A 14 4.30 -0.60 -3.81
C TRP A 14 5.47 -0.78 -2.83
N GLU A 15 6.68 -0.97 -3.35
CA GLU A 15 7.87 -1.23 -2.54
C GLU A 15 8.23 -0.06 -1.62
N PHE A 16 7.95 1.18 -2.01
CA PHE A 16 8.22 2.34 -1.16
C PHE A 16 7.35 2.32 0.10
N ALA A 17 6.05 2.13 -0.05
CA ALA A 17 5.13 2.03 1.07
C ALA A 17 5.46 0.81 1.95
N ALA A 18 5.73 -0.33 1.34
CA ALA A 18 6.11 -1.55 2.03
C ALA A 18 7.42 -1.37 2.84
N ALA A 19 8.45 -0.78 2.24
CA ALA A 19 9.72 -0.51 2.93
C ALA A 19 9.56 0.45 4.12
N LEU A 20 8.68 1.45 4.00
CA LEU A 20 8.37 2.34 5.13
C LEU A 20 7.59 1.63 6.24
N CYS A 21 6.69 0.70 5.92
CA CYS A 21 5.97 -0.09 6.90
C CYS A 21 6.89 -1.08 7.66
N LEU A 22 8.04 -1.48 7.09
CA LEU A 22 9.00 -2.33 7.78
C LEU A 22 9.57 -1.69 9.06
N PHE A 23 9.54 -0.36 9.19
CA PHE A 23 9.92 0.31 10.45
C PHE A 23 9.01 -0.03 11.63
N ASP A 24 7.78 -0.47 11.36
CA ASP A 24 6.79 -0.83 12.35
C ASP A 24 6.89 -2.32 12.75
N VAL A 25 7.71 -3.10 12.03
CA VAL A 25 7.99 -4.51 12.35
C VAL A 25 8.99 -4.58 13.49
N LYS A 26 8.64 -5.37 14.51
CA LYS A 26 9.45 -5.52 15.72
C LYS A 26 10.86 -6.05 15.41
N HIS A 27 11.87 -5.39 15.94
CA HIS A 27 13.30 -5.74 15.77
C HIS A 27 13.80 -5.64 14.33
N PHE A 28 13.05 -5.01 13.41
CA PHE A 28 13.52 -4.81 12.05
C PHE A 28 14.69 -3.82 12.03
N ASN A 29 15.79 -4.24 11.42
CA ASN A 29 16.94 -3.37 11.16
C ASN A 29 16.90 -2.93 9.70
N PHE A 30 16.77 -1.63 9.44
CA PHE A 30 16.60 -1.08 8.11
C PHE A 30 17.91 -1.13 7.33
N SER A 31 18.06 -2.12 6.45
CA SER A 31 19.18 -2.32 5.55
C SER A 31 18.71 -2.87 4.21
N VAL A 32 19.56 -2.78 3.19
CA VAL A 32 19.25 -3.30 1.85
C VAL A 32 19.00 -4.82 1.90
N GLU A 33 19.81 -5.56 2.66
CA GLU A 33 19.69 -7.00 2.82
C GLU A 33 18.34 -7.37 3.45
N ASN A 34 17.98 -6.70 4.54
CA ASN A 34 16.72 -6.98 5.25
C ASN A 34 15.49 -6.58 4.43
N ILE A 35 15.57 -5.50 3.64
CA ILE A 35 14.50 -5.12 2.70
C ILE A 35 14.37 -6.20 1.62
N THR A 36 15.49 -6.66 1.05
CA THR A 36 15.53 -7.74 0.04
C THR A 36 14.83 -9.00 0.56
N GLU A 37 15.20 -9.45 1.74
CA GLU A 37 14.64 -10.66 2.34
C GLU A 37 13.16 -10.48 2.70
N SER A 38 12.82 -9.38 3.37
CA SER A 38 11.46 -9.15 3.86
C SER A 38 10.43 -8.94 2.77
N LEU A 39 10.80 -8.22 1.70
CA LEU A 39 9.88 -7.93 0.58
C LEU A 39 9.98 -8.97 -0.55
N GLY A 40 10.98 -9.85 -0.52
CA GLY A 40 11.20 -10.83 -1.59
C GLY A 40 11.54 -10.18 -2.94
N ILE A 41 12.20 -9.03 -2.94
CA ILE A 41 12.60 -8.29 -4.14
C ILE A 41 14.10 -8.47 -4.42
N PRO A 42 14.55 -8.29 -5.69
CA PRO A 42 15.97 -8.37 -6.00
C PRO A 42 16.81 -7.35 -5.21
N ASN A 43 18.03 -7.72 -4.81
CA ASN A 43 18.94 -6.83 -4.07
C ASN A 43 19.18 -5.49 -4.78
N LYS A 44 19.33 -5.50 -6.10
CA LYS A 44 19.46 -4.27 -6.89
C LYS A 44 18.25 -3.35 -6.67
N ARG A 45 17.03 -3.90 -6.67
CA ARG A 45 15.80 -3.14 -6.46
C ARG A 45 15.71 -2.61 -5.02
N ALA A 46 16.02 -3.43 -4.03
CA ALA A 46 16.07 -3.01 -2.63
C ALA A 46 17.06 -1.85 -2.41
N ASN A 47 18.23 -1.90 -3.07
CA ASN A 47 19.21 -0.82 -3.01
C ASN A 47 18.71 0.49 -3.65
N GLU A 48 17.98 0.41 -4.77
CA GLU A 48 17.33 1.57 -5.39
C GLU A 48 16.31 2.20 -4.45
N ILE A 49 15.42 1.39 -3.86
CA ILE A 49 14.40 1.85 -2.89
C ILE A 49 15.08 2.49 -1.68
N TYR A 50 16.08 1.82 -1.09
CA TYR A 50 16.82 2.32 0.05
C TYR A 50 17.44 3.70 -0.24
N ALA A 51 18.16 3.85 -1.36
CA ALA A 51 18.80 5.10 -1.75
C ALA A 51 17.77 6.23 -1.98
N LYS A 52 16.66 5.93 -2.66
CA LYS A 52 15.61 6.90 -2.94
C LYS A 52 14.85 7.33 -1.69
N LEU A 53 14.62 6.44 -0.73
CA LEU A 53 14.01 6.82 0.55
C LEU A 53 14.83 7.88 1.29
N PHE A 54 16.17 7.80 1.25
CA PHE A 54 17.04 8.86 1.77
C PHE A 54 17.00 10.12 0.89
N GLN A 55 17.11 9.97 -0.41
CA GLN A 55 17.06 11.09 -1.37
C GLN A 55 15.78 11.89 -1.22
N TYR A 56 14.64 11.22 -1.05
CA TYR A 56 13.33 11.85 -0.87
C TYR A 56 13.10 12.38 0.55
N GLY A 57 14.03 12.09 1.46
CA GLY A 57 13.94 12.49 2.87
C GLY A 57 12.80 11.79 3.62
N LEU A 58 12.44 10.58 3.20
CA LEU A 58 11.44 9.73 3.87
C LEU A 58 12.03 8.95 5.04
N VAL A 59 13.34 8.76 5.01
CA VAL A 59 14.14 8.23 6.10
C VAL A 59 15.31 9.17 6.39
N LYS A 60 15.77 9.17 7.62
CA LYS A 60 16.90 9.98 8.09
C LYS A 60 17.71 9.22 9.13
N ILE A 61 18.97 9.64 9.31
CA ILE A 61 19.82 9.10 10.37
C ILE A 61 19.75 10.05 11.58
N VAL A 62 19.39 9.50 12.73
CA VAL A 62 19.39 10.19 14.02
C VAL A 62 20.09 9.31 15.05
N ASN A 63 21.12 9.83 15.71
CA ASN A 63 21.90 9.09 16.71
C ASN A 63 22.38 7.72 16.20
N GLN A 64 22.91 7.67 14.97
CA GLN A 64 23.40 6.48 14.28
C GLN A 64 22.33 5.43 13.95
N LYS A 65 21.05 5.78 14.12
CA LYS A 65 19.92 4.91 13.73
C LYS A 65 19.17 5.51 12.56
N ILE A 66 18.78 4.66 11.63
CA ILE A 66 17.89 5.04 10.54
C ILE A 66 16.47 5.05 11.09
N ILE A 67 15.77 6.13 10.91
CA ILE A 67 14.38 6.30 11.33
C ILE A 67 13.54 6.85 10.19
N ARG A 68 12.26 6.53 10.20
CA ARG A 68 11.26 7.13 9.32
C ARG A 68 11.15 8.62 9.63
N SER A 69 11.03 9.47 8.62
CA SER A 69 10.75 10.89 8.80
C SER A 69 9.24 11.13 8.99
N ASP A 70 8.87 12.26 9.60
CA ASP A 70 7.47 12.65 9.81
C ASP A 70 6.76 13.14 8.54
N LYS A 71 7.34 12.92 7.35
CA LYS A 71 6.69 13.23 6.09
C LYS A 71 5.59 12.21 5.81
N ASN A 72 4.36 12.64 5.90
CA ASN A 72 3.20 11.85 5.52
C ASN A 72 2.98 11.95 4.00
N PHE A 73 2.79 10.80 3.36
CA PHE A 73 2.31 10.68 1.99
C PHE A 73 0.88 10.17 2.02
N GLU A 74 -0.03 11.03 2.44
CA GLU A 74 -1.44 10.74 2.33
C GLU A 74 -1.95 11.27 0.98
N THR A 75 -2.57 10.40 0.20
CA THR A 75 -3.35 10.82 -0.94
C THR A 75 -4.75 11.16 -0.46
N THR A 76 -5.24 12.33 -0.86
CA THR A 76 -6.63 12.69 -0.58
C THR A 76 -7.57 11.75 -1.34
N ASP A 77 -8.65 11.36 -0.68
CA ASP A 77 -9.70 10.54 -1.29
C ASP A 77 -10.31 11.24 -2.54
N ASP A 78 -10.65 10.44 -3.55
CA ASP A 78 -11.31 10.88 -4.78
C ASP A 78 -10.51 11.81 -5.71
N VAL A 79 -9.18 11.86 -5.60
CA VAL A 79 -8.34 12.62 -6.54
C VAL A 79 -8.14 11.85 -7.83
N LEU A 80 -8.46 12.51 -8.95
CA LEU A 80 -8.11 12.06 -10.31
C LEU A 80 -6.60 12.24 -10.53
N SER A 81 -5.81 11.27 -10.08
CA SER A 81 -4.37 11.24 -10.27
C SER A 81 -3.99 10.06 -11.16
N LYS A 82 -3.23 10.35 -12.23
CA LYS A 82 -2.65 9.30 -13.06
C LYS A 82 -1.72 8.39 -12.26
N ALA A 83 -1.01 8.94 -11.25
CA ALA A 83 -0.17 8.18 -10.35
C ALA A 83 -0.97 7.15 -9.54
N LEU A 84 -2.13 7.55 -9.00
CA LEU A 84 -3.01 6.64 -8.27
C LEU A 84 -3.60 5.54 -9.16
N GLN A 85 -3.92 5.85 -10.41
CA GLN A 85 -4.37 4.82 -11.35
C GLN A 85 -3.27 3.79 -11.62
N VAL A 86 -2.03 4.24 -11.83
CA VAL A 86 -0.87 3.35 -12.02
C VAL A 86 -0.61 2.56 -10.74
N ALA A 87 -0.67 3.19 -9.56
CA ALA A 87 -0.54 2.52 -8.28
C ALA A 87 -1.54 1.36 -8.13
N HIS A 88 -2.82 1.62 -8.39
CA HIS A 88 -3.86 0.59 -8.30
C HIS A 88 -3.67 -0.55 -9.31
N VAL A 89 -3.20 -0.25 -10.54
CA VAL A 89 -2.85 -1.30 -11.51
C VAL A 89 -1.70 -2.16 -11.00
N ASN A 90 -0.66 -1.54 -10.45
CA ASN A 90 0.48 -2.26 -9.88
C ASN A 90 0.09 -3.09 -8.66
N GLU A 91 -0.75 -2.56 -7.77
CA GLU A 91 -1.31 -3.30 -6.63
C GLU A 91 -2.12 -4.53 -7.07
N LEU A 92 -2.96 -4.39 -8.10
CA LEU A 92 -3.73 -5.51 -8.65
C LEU A 92 -2.82 -6.56 -9.27
N ASN A 93 -1.79 -6.17 -10.01
CA ASN A 93 -0.80 -7.11 -10.55
C ASN A 93 -0.07 -7.85 -9.43
N HIS A 94 0.36 -7.13 -8.39
CA HIS A 94 0.99 -7.74 -7.23
C HIS A 94 0.04 -8.70 -6.48
N ALA A 95 -1.24 -8.35 -6.36
CA ALA A 95 -2.25 -9.23 -5.79
C ALA A 95 -2.43 -10.52 -6.62
N ILE A 96 -2.36 -10.44 -7.97
CA ILE A 96 -2.39 -11.63 -8.84
C ILE A 96 -1.18 -12.54 -8.56
N GLU A 97 0.03 -11.98 -8.43
CA GLU A 97 1.23 -12.74 -8.10
C GLU A 97 1.09 -13.44 -6.74
N LYS A 98 0.58 -12.73 -5.72
CA LYS A 98 0.36 -13.28 -4.38
C LYS A 98 -0.76 -14.34 -4.36
N LEU A 99 -1.81 -14.15 -5.17
CA LEU A 99 -2.86 -15.15 -5.33
C LEU A 99 -2.31 -16.49 -5.84
N GLN A 100 -1.32 -16.44 -6.74
CA GLN A 100 -0.73 -17.62 -7.36
C GLN A 100 0.39 -18.26 -6.51
N SER A 101 1.14 -17.46 -5.75
CA SER A 101 2.37 -17.90 -5.06
C SER A 101 2.18 -18.27 -3.59
N LEU A 102 1.24 -17.63 -2.88
CA LEU A 102 1.02 -17.92 -1.45
C LEU A 102 0.09 -19.12 -1.23
N ASP A 103 0.27 -19.79 -0.10
CA ASP A 103 -0.67 -20.81 0.35
C ASP A 103 -2.04 -20.20 0.68
N VAL A 104 -3.10 -21.01 0.62
CA VAL A 104 -4.47 -20.59 0.93
C VAL A 104 -4.63 -20.08 2.37
N LEU A 105 -3.82 -20.58 3.29
CA LEU A 105 -3.84 -20.17 4.70
C LEU A 105 -3.10 -18.85 4.97
N GLU A 106 -2.34 -18.35 3.99
CA GLU A 106 -1.54 -17.14 4.12
C GLU A 106 -2.19 -15.90 3.46
N LYS A 107 -3.34 -16.09 2.83
CA LYS A 107 -4.03 -15.05 2.06
C LYS A 107 -5.54 -15.15 2.21
N GLU A 108 -6.22 -14.01 2.01
CA GLU A 108 -7.68 -13.96 1.86
C GLU A 108 -8.03 -13.23 0.56
N PHE A 109 -8.69 -13.94 -0.36
CA PHE A 109 -9.24 -13.37 -1.58
C PHE A 109 -10.74 -13.69 -1.61
N THR A 110 -11.55 -12.67 -1.39
CA THR A 110 -13.01 -12.82 -1.35
C THR A 110 -13.68 -11.77 -2.23
N SER A 111 -14.85 -12.10 -2.74
CA SER A 111 -15.65 -11.19 -3.55
C SER A 111 -17.13 -11.39 -3.31
N LEU A 112 -17.90 -10.33 -3.52
CA LEU A 112 -19.35 -10.34 -3.45
C LEU A 112 -19.92 -9.65 -4.68
N THR A 113 -20.79 -10.36 -5.40
CA THR A 113 -21.60 -9.76 -6.48
C THR A 113 -23.03 -9.55 -5.96
N PHE A 114 -23.51 -8.33 -6.05
CA PHE A 114 -24.85 -7.96 -5.52
C PHE A 114 -25.55 -6.92 -6.40
N ALA A 115 -26.84 -6.85 -6.30
CA ALA A 115 -27.66 -5.81 -6.90
C ALA A 115 -27.78 -4.63 -5.92
N GLY A 116 -27.40 -3.45 -6.35
CA GLY A 116 -27.42 -2.22 -5.55
C GLY A 116 -27.94 -1.02 -6.34
N ASN A 117 -28.20 0.08 -5.64
CA ASN A 117 -28.63 1.32 -6.26
C ASN A 117 -27.41 2.22 -6.51
N ALA A 118 -27.22 2.65 -7.75
CA ALA A 118 -26.12 3.56 -8.13
C ALA A 118 -26.11 4.88 -7.33
N LYS A 119 -27.28 5.33 -6.82
CA LYS A 119 -27.39 6.51 -5.95
C LYS A 119 -26.69 6.31 -4.61
N ASP A 120 -26.53 5.07 -4.16
CA ASP A 120 -25.90 4.76 -2.88
C ASP A 120 -24.37 4.61 -2.97
N LEU A 121 -23.77 4.76 -4.15
CA LEU A 121 -22.32 4.61 -4.35
C LEU A 121 -21.51 5.47 -3.35
N LYS A 122 -21.93 6.71 -3.12
CA LYS A 122 -21.27 7.58 -2.14
C LYS A 122 -21.30 7.00 -0.72
N LYS A 123 -22.43 6.44 -0.30
CA LYS A 123 -22.57 5.79 1.01
C LYS A 123 -21.70 4.51 1.09
N MET A 124 -21.66 3.71 0.01
CA MET A 124 -20.83 2.52 -0.05
C MET A 124 -19.34 2.88 0.10
N LYS A 125 -18.87 3.92 -0.60
CA LYS A 125 -17.49 4.41 -0.49
C LYS A 125 -17.15 4.85 0.94
N LEU A 126 -18.02 5.63 1.58
CA LEU A 126 -17.82 6.07 2.97
C LEU A 126 -17.79 4.88 3.95
N TRP A 127 -18.67 3.90 3.74
CA TRP A 127 -18.70 2.70 4.56
C TRP A 127 -17.39 1.88 4.42
N ILE A 128 -16.90 1.69 3.20
CA ILE A 128 -15.64 0.98 2.93
C ILE A 128 -14.45 1.71 3.61
N ARG A 129 -14.40 3.04 3.52
CA ARG A 129 -13.34 3.84 4.15
C ARG A 129 -13.35 3.68 5.67
N SER A 130 -14.52 3.79 6.29
CA SER A 130 -14.68 3.58 7.73
C SER A 130 -14.27 2.16 8.15
N LYS A 131 -14.60 1.14 7.34
CA LYS A 131 -14.19 -0.24 7.65
C LYS A 131 -12.71 -0.49 7.44
N ARG A 132 -12.07 0.19 6.51
CA ARG A 132 -10.61 0.16 6.37
C ARG A 132 -9.91 0.75 7.59
N GLU A 133 -10.36 1.92 8.06
CA GLU A 133 -9.84 2.56 9.27
C GLU A 133 -10.04 1.69 10.53
N GLU A 134 -11.22 1.09 10.67
CA GLU A 134 -11.52 0.16 11.77
C GLU A 134 -10.64 -1.09 11.72
N PHE A 135 -10.38 -1.62 10.52
CA PHE A 135 -9.51 -2.77 10.31
C PHE A 135 -8.06 -2.44 10.73
N GLU A 136 -7.53 -1.32 10.24
CA GLU A 136 -6.20 -0.82 10.59
C GLU A 136 -6.08 -0.66 12.12
N ALA A 137 -6.98 0.10 12.75
CA ALA A 137 -6.98 0.32 14.19
C ALA A 137 -7.11 -0.97 15.03
N THR A 138 -7.75 -2.01 14.47
CA THR A 138 -7.94 -3.28 15.16
C THR A 138 -6.70 -4.16 15.12
N PHE A 139 -5.98 -4.17 14.00
CA PHE A 139 -4.90 -5.13 13.76
C PHE A 139 -3.51 -4.51 13.75
N GLU A 140 -3.39 -3.18 13.63
CA GLU A 140 -2.11 -2.50 13.82
C GLU A 140 -1.57 -2.77 15.23
N THR A 141 -0.31 -3.11 15.34
CA THR A 141 0.32 -3.45 16.60
C THR A 141 1.80 -3.10 16.63
N SER A 142 2.28 -2.65 17.79
CA SER A 142 3.72 -2.43 18.05
C SER A 142 4.54 -3.73 18.11
N LYS A 143 3.89 -4.89 18.05
CA LYS A 143 4.51 -6.21 18.03
C LYS A 143 4.44 -6.88 16.66
N ALA A 144 4.22 -6.10 15.60
CA ALA A 144 4.15 -6.61 14.24
C ALA A 144 5.39 -7.43 13.88
N ASP A 145 5.19 -8.55 13.22
CA ASP A 145 6.22 -9.45 12.68
C ASP A 145 6.18 -9.55 11.15
N GLN A 146 5.13 -9.00 10.55
CA GLN A 146 4.91 -9.02 9.11
C GLN A 146 4.11 -7.78 8.69
N ILE A 147 4.26 -7.35 7.43
CA ILE A 147 3.44 -6.32 6.82
C ILE A 147 2.39 -6.96 5.91
N PHE A 148 1.19 -6.37 5.89
CA PHE A 148 0.06 -6.84 5.09
C PHE A 148 -0.46 -5.71 4.21
N GLN A 149 -1.04 -6.06 3.08
CA GLN A 149 -1.84 -5.17 2.26
C GLN A 149 -3.32 -5.57 2.34
N PHE A 150 -4.17 -4.64 2.73
CA PHE A 150 -5.62 -4.77 2.68
C PHE A 150 -6.17 -3.86 1.57
N ALA A 151 -6.65 -4.46 0.50
CA ALA A 151 -7.15 -3.75 -0.68
C ALA A 151 -8.62 -4.11 -0.94
N VAL A 152 -9.41 -3.11 -1.30
CA VAL A 152 -10.84 -3.27 -1.61
C VAL A 152 -11.15 -2.59 -2.93
N GLN A 153 -11.81 -3.31 -3.84
CA GLN A 153 -12.28 -2.79 -5.12
C GLN A 153 -13.80 -2.82 -5.15
N LEU A 154 -14.42 -1.68 -5.47
CA LEU A 154 -15.86 -1.55 -5.69
C LEU A 154 -16.11 -0.88 -7.05
N PHE A 155 -16.72 -1.60 -7.98
CA PHE A 155 -17.03 -1.10 -9.31
C PHE A 155 -18.31 -1.73 -9.87
N PRO A 156 -19.03 -1.05 -10.78
CA PRO A 156 -20.22 -1.62 -11.40
C PRO A 156 -19.86 -2.68 -12.43
N LEU A 157 -20.58 -3.79 -12.41
CA LEU A 157 -20.48 -4.86 -13.42
C LEU A 157 -21.49 -4.68 -14.57
N SER A 158 -22.50 -3.82 -14.40
CA SER A 158 -23.53 -3.59 -15.41
C SER A 158 -23.74 -2.10 -15.68
N GLN A 159 -24.35 -1.80 -16.80
CA GLN A 159 -24.90 -0.47 -17.06
C GLN A 159 -26.12 -0.21 -16.18
N LYS A 160 -26.43 1.08 -15.92
CA LYS A 160 -27.67 1.44 -15.24
C LYS A 160 -28.87 1.00 -16.08
N VAL A 161 -29.82 0.31 -15.46
CA VAL A 161 -31.12 0.07 -16.06
C VAL A 161 -31.92 1.35 -15.91
N VAL A 162 -32.11 2.10 -16.98
CA VAL A 162 -32.95 3.30 -17.03
C VAL A 162 -34.33 2.86 -17.51
N LYS A 163 -35.37 3.13 -16.69
CA LYS A 163 -36.77 3.04 -17.14
C LYS A 163 -37.23 4.38 -17.65
#